data_7af6aef134f746b0bd7970615756e886
#
_entry.id   7af6aef134f746b0bd7970615756e886
#
_cell.length_a   1.000
_cell.length_b   1.000
_cell.length_c   1.000
_cell.angle_alpha   90.00
_cell.angle_beta   90.00
_cell.angle_gamma   90.00
#
_symmetry.space_group_name_H-M   'P 1'
#
loop_
_entity.id
_entity.type
_entity.pdbx_description
1 polymer ?
#
loop_
_entity_poly.entity_id
_entity_poly.type
_entity_poly.pdbx_seq_one_letter_code
_entity_poly.pdbx_strand_id
1 'polypeptide(L)'
;MEENKKISKKKLGVIVATVIIFVIAIGFKLFYDRKNLINTLFFCIDVVIFLGFTGARIYKDWKIKEEMYFFNKELKEVSSSSYIAQEDYEKLNNNFLEGKYSTLKEEWDSFSESIFFENGIAFQTVDAELFFNDSTLLRERMNKRLLDYIPQLLLAIGIFGTFLGLVLGLSGLDLSAGDNSQLNNLINGTKVSFLTSLYGMYFSIAVSFLMNIHIGDYEENILKIKNNLNRIFKQALPEQSLLKIEKELGAIKSINNSMSSAIGKELISVIQSYNETNEKYMKAVTEIVKTNIS
;
A
#
# COMPACT_ATOMS: atom_id res chain seq x y z
N MET A 1 -26.49 -0.28 -6.97
CA MET A 1 -27.28 -0.92 -5.89
C MET A 1 -26.94 -2.41 -5.73
N GLU A 2 -26.80 -3.20 -6.79
CA GLU A 2 -26.40 -4.63 -6.72
C GLU A 2 -25.00 -4.86 -6.16
N GLU A 3 -24.05 -4.00 -6.44
CA GLU A 3 -22.65 -4.16 -6.01
C GLU A 3 -22.42 -3.86 -4.53
N ASN A 4 -23.13 -2.87 -3.94
CA ASN A 4 -23.16 -2.67 -2.49
C ASN A 4 -23.72 -3.91 -1.77
N LYS A 5 -24.64 -4.61 -2.43
CA LYS A 5 -25.20 -5.88 -1.96
C LYS A 5 -24.16 -7.02 -2.00
N LYS A 6 -23.23 -6.98 -2.95
CA LYS A 6 -22.13 -7.97 -3.07
C LYS A 6 -21.08 -7.79 -1.96
N ILE A 7 -20.69 -6.55 -1.65
CA ILE A 7 -19.77 -6.25 -0.52
C ILE A 7 -20.42 -6.66 0.80
N SER A 8 -21.67 -6.27 1.01
CA SER A 8 -22.43 -6.63 2.21
C SER A 8 -22.56 -8.14 2.37
N LYS A 9 -22.77 -8.90 1.29
CA LYS A 9 -22.81 -10.37 1.32
C LYS A 9 -21.45 -10.98 1.68
N LYS A 10 -20.33 -10.49 1.14
CA LYS A 10 -19.00 -10.98 1.52
C LYS A 10 -18.71 -10.71 3.00
N LYS A 11 -19.04 -9.50 3.49
CA LYS A 11 -18.92 -9.15 4.91
C LYS A 11 -19.71 -10.10 5.80
N LEU A 12 -20.97 -10.31 5.45
CA LEU A 12 -21.84 -11.24 6.16
C LEU A 12 -21.26 -12.65 6.16
N GLY A 13 -20.72 -13.12 5.03
CA GLY A 13 -20.09 -14.44 4.91
C GLY A 13 -18.92 -14.64 5.86
N VAL A 14 -18.03 -13.66 5.99
CA VAL A 14 -16.88 -13.73 6.92
C VAL A 14 -17.35 -13.71 8.37
N ILE A 15 -18.32 -12.86 8.71
CA ILE A 15 -18.91 -12.82 10.07
C ILE A 15 -19.57 -14.17 10.40
N VAL A 16 -20.35 -14.71 9.48
CA VAL A 16 -21.02 -16.01 9.67
C VAL A 16 -19.97 -17.13 9.84
N ALA A 17 -18.91 -17.16 9.03
CA ALA A 17 -17.83 -18.14 9.18
C ALA A 17 -17.15 -18.03 10.55
N THR A 18 -16.86 -16.80 11.02
CA THR A 18 -16.28 -16.56 12.34
C THR A 18 -17.18 -17.06 13.46
N VAL A 19 -18.48 -16.79 13.37
CA VAL A 19 -19.48 -17.27 14.34
C VAL A 19 -19.59 -18.78 14.34
N ILE A 20 -19.61 -19.43 13.17
CA ILE A 20 -19.67 -20.89 13.05
C ILE A 20 -18.43 -21.53 13.70
N ILE A 21 -17.24 -21.04 13.39
CA ILE A 21 -15.98 -21.50 13.99
C ILE A 21 -16.06 -21.41 15.52
N PHE A 22 -16.52 -20.27 16.03
CA PHE A 22 -16.63 -20.04 17.47
C PHE A 22 -17.66 -20.97 18.14
N VAL A 23 -18.83 -21.17 17.52
CA VAL A 23 -19.87 -22.07 18.04
C VAL A 23 -19.37 -23.53 18.08
N ILE A 24 -18.66 -23.98 17.05
CA ILE A 24 -18.05 -25.32 17.02
C ILE A 24 -17.04 -25.49 18.16
N ALA A 25 -16.17 -24.50 18.40
CA ALA A 25 -15.20 -24.52 19.48
C ALA A 25 -15.86 -24.61 20.87
N ILE A 26 -16.90 -23.82 21.10
CA ILE A 26 -17.69 -23.86 22.34
C ILE A 26 -18.37 -25.23 22.49
N GLY A 27 -19.01 -25.74 21.46
CA GLY A 27 -19.66 -27.04 21.48
C GLY A 27 -18.70 -28.15 21.83
N PHE A 28 -17.52 -28.17 21.24
CA PHE A 28 -16.46 -29.12 21.57
C PHE A 28 -16.00 -28.99 23.04
N LYS A 29 -15.75 -27.76 23.50
CA LYS A 29 -15.41 -27.49 24.91
C LYS A 29 -16.43 -28.01 25.88
N LEU A 30 -17.70 -27.73 25.62
CA LEU A 30 -18.81 -28.15 26.50
C LEU A 30 -19.02 -29.66 26.50
N PHE A 31 -18.71 -30.36 25.42
CA PHE A 31 -18.89 -31.79 25.30
C PHE A 31 -17.76 -32.58 25.95
N TYR A 32 -16.50 -32.20 25.69
CA TYR A 32 -15.33 -32.98 26.11
C TYR A 32 -14.67 -32.53 27.39
N ASP A 33 -14.87 -31.26 27.82
CA ASP A 33 -14.04 -30.70 28.90
C ASP A 33 -14.78 -29.67 29.78
N ARG A 34 -15.80 -30.12 30.46
CA ARG A 34 -16.65 -29.23 31.27
C ARG A 34 -16.00 -28.69 32.54
N LYS A 35 -15.03 -29.42 33.15
CA LYS A 35 -14.62 -29.18 34.55
C LYS A 35 -13.12 -28.88 34.76
N ASN A 36 -12.29 -28.93 33.73
CA ASN A 36 -10.88 -28.72 33.93
C ASN A 36 -10.53 -27.23 33.83
N LEU A 37 -10.04 -26.65 34.95
CA LEU A 37 -9.70 -25.23 35.05
C LEU A 37 -8.58 -24.84 34.08
N ILE A 38 -7.55 -25.68 33.96
CA ILE A 38 -6.38 -25.41 33.13
C ILE A 38 -6.79 -25.34 31.66
N ASN A 39 -7.50 -26.33 31.15
CA ASN A 39 -8.01 -26.33 29.79
C ASN A 39 -8.96 -25.16 29.53
N THR A 40 -9.73 -24.75 30.53
CA THR A 40 -10.61 -23.58 30.42
C THR A 40 -9.80 -22.30 30.28
N LEU A 41 -8.71 -22.17 31.04
CA LEU A 41 -7.81 -21.01 30.93
C LEU A 41 -7.18 -20.92 29.51
N PHE A 42 -6.60 -22.00 29.00
CA PHE A 42 -6.03 -22.05 27.65
C PHE A 42 -7.06 -21.75 26.58
N PHE A 43 -8.23 -22.37 26.66
CA PHE A 43 -9.35 -22.10 25.76
C PHE A 43 -9.76 -20.60 25.77
N CYS A 44 -9.85 -19.99 26.97
CA CYS A 44 -10.17 -18.56 27.08
C CYS A 44 -9.08 -17.67 26.47
N ILE A 45 -7.80 -18.01 26.65
CA ILE A 45 -6.68 -17.29 26.04
C ILE A 45 -6.80 -17.35 24.51
N ASP A 46 -6.96 -18.55 23.95
CA ASP A 46 -7.14 -18.73 22.50
C ASP A 46 -8.34 -17.99 21.94
N VAL A 47 -9.49 -18.01 22.66
CA VAL A 47 -10.70 -17.28 22.30
C VAL A 47 -10.45 -15.77 22.33
N VAL A 48 -9.80 -15.24 23.37
CA VAL A 48 -9.51 -13.80 23.47
C VAL A 48 -8.61 -13.35 22.31
N ILE A 49 -7.56 -14.13 21.98
CA ILE A 49 -6.70 -13.85 20.86
C ILE A 49 -7.49 -13.92 19.54
N PHE A 50 -8.28 -14.97 19.34
CA PHE A 50 -9.10 -15.15 18.14
C PHE A 50 -10.11 -14.04 17.94
N LEU A 51 -10.91 -13.70 18.95
CA LEU A 51 -11.94 -12.67 18.86
C LEU A 51 -11.34 -11.26 18.80
N GLY A 52 -10.30 -10.99 19.59
CA GLY A 52 -9.59 -9.70 19.58
C GLY A 52 -8.98 -9.43 18.21
N PHE A 53 -8.35 -10.45 17.64
CA PHE A 53 -7.75 -10.36 16.33
C PHE A 53 -8.80 -10.24 15.22
N THR A 54 -9.79 -11.13 15.15
CA THR A 54 -10.82 -11.12 14.11
C THR A 54 -11.72 -9.89 14.21
N GLY A 55 -12.14 -9.50 15.41
CA GLY A 55 -13.03 -8.35 15.63
C GLY A 55 -12.36 -7.01 15.29
N ALA A 56 -11.20 -6.74 15.88
CA ALA A 56 -10.49 -5.48 15.67
C ALA A 56 -9.99 -5.31 14.22
N ARG A 57 -9.53 -6.41 13.61
CA ARG A 57 -8.96 -6.39 12.26
C ARG A 57 -10.01 -6.41 11.17
N ILE A 58 -11.00 -7.28 11.25
CA ILE A 58 -12.07 -7.36 10.24
C ILE A 58 -12.76 -5.99 10.10
N TYR A 59 -12.97 -5.27 11.21
CA TYR A 59 -13.58 -3.95 11.15
C TYR A 59 -12.68 -2.89 10.49
N LYS A 60 -11.40 -2.82 10.89
CA LYS A 60 -10.45 -1.84 10.34
C LYS A 60 -10.17 -2.09 8.84
N ASP A 61 -9.94 -3.35 8.50
CA ASP A 61 -9.61 -3.74 7.15
C ASP A 61 -10.81 -3.57 6.19
N TRP A 62 -12.03 -3.60 6.74
CA TRP A 62 -13.23 -3.42 5.93
C TRP A 62 -13.32 -2.04 5.31
N LYS A 63 -12.95 -0.99 6.05
CA LYS A 63 -12.94 0.39 5.54
C LYS A 63 -12.02 0.52 4.32
N ILE A 64 -10.82 -0.03 4.40
CA ILE A 64 -9.85 0.00 3.30
C ILE A 64 -10.40 -0.73 2.07
N LYS A 65 -10.98 -1.92 2.26
CA LYS A 65 -11.60 -2.69 1.16
C LYS A 65 -12.73 -1.93 0.49
N GLU A 66 -13.55 -1.24 1.26
CA GLU A 66 -14.66 -0.44 0.75
C GLU A 66 -14.14 0.75 -0.08
N GLU A 67 -13.14 1.47 0.42
CA GLU A 67 -12.50 2.55 -0.33
C GLU A 67 -11.87 2.04 -1.64
N MET A 68 -11.10 0.93 -1.59
CA MET A 68 -10.50 0.30 -2.78
C MET A 68 -11.55 -0.11 -3.81
N TYR A 69 -12.67 -0.64 -3.35
CA TYR A 69 -13.75 -1.06 -4.22
C TYR A 69 -14.42 0.13 -4.92
N PHE A 70 -14.76 1.19 -4.17
CA PHE A 70 -15.35 2.40 -4.75
C PHE A 70 -14.38 3.11 -5.69
N PHE A 71 -13.10 3.14 -5.35
CA PHE A 71 -12.06 3.69 -6.21
C PHE A 71 -11.94 2.90 -7.53
N ASN A 72 -11.91 1.56 -7.45
CA ASN A 72 -11.93 0.71 -8.64
C ASN A 72 -13.16 0.93 -9.53
N LYS A 73 -14.32 1.18 -8.93
CA LYS A 73 -15.55 1.46 -9.67
C LYS A 73 -15.45 2.79 -10.40
N GLU A 74 -14.97 3.83 -9.73
CA GLU A 74 -14.79 5.15 -10.33
C GLU A 74 -13.77 5.13 -11.47
N LEU A 75 -12.64 4.42 -11.27
CA LEU A 75 -11.65 4.19 -12.33
C LEU A 75 -12.27 3.49 -13.55
N LYS A 76 -13.19 2.56 -13.37
CA LYS A 76 -13.89 1.89 -14.48
C LYS A 76 -14.86 2.81 -15.21
N GLU A 77 -15.55 3.70 -14.50
CA GLU A 77 -16.44 4.69 -15.09
C GLU A 77 -15.68 5.68 -16.00
N VAL A 78 -14.53 6.16 -15.51
CA VAL A 78 -13.61 7.01 -16.28
C VAL A 78 -12.97 6.23 -17.45
N SER A 79 -12.74 4.96 -17.29
CA SER A 79 -12.07 4.06 -18.23
C SER A 79 -12.89 3.71 -19.48
N SER A 80 -14.07 4.28 -19.68
CA SER A 80 -14.83 4.15 -20.94
C SER A 80 -14.10 4.82 -22.13
N SER A 81 -13.22 5.78 -21.87
CA SER A 81 -12.31 6.40 -22.82
C SER A 81 -10.92 5.75 -22.73
N SER A 82 -10.19 5.66 -23.85
CA SER A 82 -8.83 5.09 -23.89
C SER A 82 -7.77 5.93 -23.17
N TYR A 83 -8.15 7.09 -22.62
CA TYR A 83 -7.28 8.01 -21.90
C TYR A 83 -8.12 8.92 -21.01
N ILE A 84 -7.52 9.41 -19.91
CA ILE A 84 -8.16 10.34 -19.00
C ILE A 84 -7.91 11.77 -19.45
N ALA A 85 -9.01 12.54 -19.58
CA ALA A 85 -8.93 13.96 -19.81
C ALA A 85 -8.57 14.72 -18.51
N GLN A 86 -8.00 15.89 -18.63
CA GLN A 86 -7.62 16.72 -17.48
C GLN A 86 -8.80 16.98 -16.52
N GLU A 87 -10.00 17.22 -17.04
CA GLU A 87 -11.19 17.45 -16.22
C GLU A 87 -11.57 16.22 -15.37
N ASP A 88 -11.47 15.01 -15.93
CA ASP A 88 -11.78 13.79 -15.20
C ASP A 88 -10.70 13.44 -14.17
N TYR A 89 -9.42 13.76 -14.48
CA TYR A 89 -8.35 13.68 -13.50
C TYR A 89 -8.58 14.63 -12.33
N GLU A 90 -8.96 15.89 -12.59
CA GLU A 90 -9.22 16.86 -11.53
C GLU A 90 -10.40 16.44 -10.64
N LYS A 91 -11.46 15.85 -11.20
CA LYS A 91 -12.55 15.25 -10.42
C LYS A 91 -12.05 14.10 -9.53
N LEU A 92 -11.23 13.22 -10.09
CA LEU A 92 -10.67 12.10 -9.35
C LEU A 92 -9.76 12.58 -8.21
N ASN A 93 -8.89 13.54 -8.50
CA ASN A 93 -7.98 14.15 -7.52
C ASN A 93 -8.73 14.87 -6.39
N ASN A 94 -9.80 15.60 -6.72
CA ASN A 94 -10.66 16.28 -5.73
C ASN A 94 -11.30 15.28 -4.76
N ASN A 95 -11.70 14.09 -5.20
CA ASN A 95 -12.22 13.05 -4.31
C ASN A 95 -11.20 12.63 -3.24
N PHE A 96 -9.90 12.62 -3.57
CA PHE A 96 -8.83 12.37 -2.58
C PHE A 96 -8.61 13.57 -1.66
N LEU A 97 -8.68 14.80 -2.19
CA LEU A 97 -8.55 16.03 -1.39
C LEU A 97 -9.71 16.17 -0.39
N GLU A 98 -10.92 15.81 -0.78
CA GLU A 98 -12.13 15.80 0.07
C GLU A 98 -12.13 14.63 1.08
N GLY A 99 -11.15 13.74 1.02
CA GLY A 99 -11.00 12.63 1.97
C GLY A 99 -11.91 11.43 1.71
N LYS A 100 -12.52 11.32 0.53
CA LYS A 100 -13.35 10.17 0.13
C LYS A 100 -12.56 8.86 0.14
N TYR A 101 -11.28 8.91 -0.20
CA TYR A 101 -10.34 7.77 -0.23
C TYR A 101 -9.16 8.01 0.72
N SER A 102 -9.47 8.26 1.98
CA SER A 102 -8.48 8.65 2.99
C SER A 102 -7.41 7.59 3.25
N THR A 103 -7.74 6.32 3.06
CA THR A 103 -6.80 5.19 3.27
C THR A 103 -5.85 4.95 2.11
N LEU A 104 -6.15 5.47 0.92
CA LEU A 104 -5.34 5.34 -0.30
C LEU A 104 -4.64 6.65 -0.68
N LYS A 105 -4.73 7.67 0.20
CA LYS A 105 -4.29 9.03 -0.13
C LYS A 105 -2.79 9.11 -0.36
N GLU A 106 -1.97 8.47 0.46
CA GLU A 106 -0.51 8.52 0.33
C GLU A 106 -0.02 7.90 -0.97
N GLU A 107 -0.62 6.77 -1.36
CA GLU A 107 -0.32 6.10 -2.62
C GLU A 107 -0.77 6.93 -3.82
N TRP A 108 -1.93 7.58 -3.70
CA TRP A 108 -2.43 8.49 -4.73
C TRP A 108 -1.59 9.75 -4.85
N ASP A 109 -1.24 10.40 -3.75
CA ASP A 109 -0.42 11.62 -3.75
C ASP A 109 0.94 11.32 -4.42
N SER A 110 1.59 10.21 -4.06
CA SER A 110 2.85 9.78 -4.69
C SER A 110 2.68 9.42 -6.17
N PHE A 111 1.59 8.76 -6.55
CA PHE A 111 1.29 8.45 -7.95
C PHE A 111 1.00 9.72 -8.76
N SER A 112 0.25 10.66 -8.19
CA SER A 112 -0.12 11.91 -8.84
C SER A 112 1.08 12.79 -9.21
N GLU A 113 2.17 12.74 -8.42
CA GLU A 113 3.43 13.42 -8.75
C GLU A 113 4.10 12.87 -10.02
N SER A 114 3.79 11.63 -10.39
CA SER A 114 4.29 11.00 -11.62
C SER A 114 3.47 11.35 -12.87
N ILE A 115 2.37 12.10 -12.71
CA ILE A 115 1.44 12.43 -13.79
C ILE A 115 1.80 13.80 -14.38
N PHE A 116 1.80 13.87 -15.70
CA PHE A 116 1.91 15.13 -16.44
C PHE A 116 0.85 15.21 -17.55
N PHE A 117 0.58 16.43 -18.01
CA PHE A 117 -0.43 16.67 -19.02
C PHE A 117 0.19 17.10 -20.34
N GLU A 118 -0.27 16.50 -21.43
CA GLU A 118 0.07 16.90 -22.77
C GLU A 118 -1.20 16.90 -23.63
N ASN A 119 -1.48 18.05 -24.29
CA ASN A 119 -2.70 18.26 -25.09
C ASN A 119 -4.01 17.92 -24.35
N GLY A 120 -4.10 18.20 -23.04
CA GLY A 120 -5.27 17.92 -22.23
C GLY A 120 -5.49 16.45 -21.87
N ILE A 121 -4.51 15.59 -22.11
CA ILE A 121 -4.48 14.17 -21.76
C ILE A 121 -3.44 13.94 -20.68
N ALA A 122 -3.77 13.14 -19.68
CA ALA A 122 -2.85 12.77 -18.61
C ALA A 122 -1.99 11.55 -19.00
N PHE A 123 -0.71 11.65 -18.74
CA PHE A 123 0.29 10.59 -18.92
C PHE A 123 0.96 10.28 -17.59
N GLN A 124 1.35 9.03 -17.39
CA GLN A 124 2.18 8.60 -16.26
C GLN A 124 3.64 8.40 -16.71
N THR A 125 4.59 8.84 -15.89
CA THR A 125 6.02 8.60 -16.12
C THR A 125 6.46 7.24 -15.57
N VAL A 126 5.75 6.71 -14.58
CA VAL A 126 6.08 5.48 -13.86
C VAL A 126 4.83 4.61 -13.76
N ASP A 127 5.02 3.28 -13.80
CA ASP A 127 3.92 2.31 -13.66
C ASP A 127 3.23 2.44 -12.29
N ALA A 128 1.88 2.39 -12.30
CA ALA A 128 1.08 2.43 -11.09
C ALA A 128 1.43 1.31 -10.08
N GLU A 129 2.04 0.21 -10.54
CA GLU A 129 2.51 -0.89 -9.69
C GLU A 129 3.54 -0.43 -8.65
N LEU A 130 4.31 0.62 -8.93
CA LEU A 130 5.29 1.14 -7.97
C LEU A 130 4.61 1.68 -6.70
N PHE A 131 3.43 2.24 -6.84
CA PHE A 131 2.68 2.89 -5.77
C PHE A 131 1.59 1.98 -5.19
N PHE A 132 0.84 1.31 -6.05
CA PHE A 132 -0.26 0.42 -5.69
C PHE A 132 0.18 -1.04 -5.78
N ASN A 133 0.88 -1.52 -4.76
CA ASN A 133 1.37 -2.89 -4.69
C ASN A 133 1.16 -3.50 -3.29
N ASP A 134 1.42 -4.80 -3.17
CA ASP A 134 1.26 -5.54 -1.92
C ASP A 134 2.16 -5.03 -0.79
N SER A 135 3.34 -4.50 -1.10
CA SER A 135 4.26 -3.99 -0.07
C SER A 135 3.79 -2.67 0.52
N THR A 136 3.23 -1.77 -0.27
CA THR A 136 2.71 -0.49 0.22
C THR A 136 1.37 -0.67 0.94
N LEU A 137 0.41 -1.34 0.33
CA LEU A 137 -0.95 -1.45 0.85
C LEU A 137 -1.13 -2.57 1.88
N LEU A 138 -0.56 -3.77 1.66
CA LEU A 138 -0.72 -4.89 2.58
C LEU A 138 0.28 -4.85 3.73
N ARG A 139 1.56 -4.59 3.44
CA ARG A 139 2.62 -4.69 4.44
C ARG A 139 2.60 -3.54 5.42
N GLU A 140 2.42 -2.31 4.95
CA GLU A 140 2.47 -1.11 5.79
C GLU A 140 1.14 -0.85 6.48
N ARG A 141 0.03 -0.88 5.74
CA ARG A 141 -1.28 -0.55 6.29
C ARG A 141 -1.93 -1.68 7.07
N MET A 142 -1.75 -2.93 6.64
CA MET A 142 -2.32 -4.09 7.31
C MET A 142 -1.41 -4.72 8.37
N ASN A 143 -0.14 -4.32 8.46
CA ASN A 143 0.84 -4.95 9.32
C ASN A 143 0.87 -6.48 9.13
N LYS A 144 1.09 -6.90 7.89
CA LYS A 144 1.08 -8.33 7.47
C LYS A 144 1.93 -9.21 8.37
N ARG A 145 3.06 -8.69 8.89
CA ARG A 145 3.93 -9.43 9.81
C ARG A 145 3.21 -9.86 11.08
N LEU A 146 2.40 -8.97 11.66
CA LEU A 146 1.61 -9.29 12.85
C LEU A 146 0.53 -10.31 12.51
N LEU A 147 -0.10 -10.15 11.33
CA LEU A 147 -1.11 -11.09 10.85
C LEU A 147 -0.55 -12.51 10.73
N ASP A 148 0.58 -12.67 10.09
CA ASP A 148 1.24 -13.97 9.89
C ASP A 148 1.73 -14.59 11.21
N TYR A 149 1.97 -13.78 12.24
CA TYR A 149 2.44 -14.25 13.54
C TYR A 149 1.32 -14.84 14.42
N ILE A 150 0.08 -14.38 14.31
CA ILE A 150 -1.02 -14.81 15.19
C ILE A 150 -1.31 -16.32 15.12
N PRO A 151 -1.42 -16.97 13.96
CA PRO A 151 -1.59 -18.42 13.88
C PRO A 151 -0.47 -19.19 14.57
N GLN A 152 0.77 -18.71 14.39
CA GLN A 152 1.96 -19.31 15.01
C GLN A 152 1.93 -19.16 16.54
N LEU A 153 1.49 -18.02 17.05
CA LEU A 153 1.32 -17.77 18.47
C LEU A 153 0.29 -18.71 19.09
N LEU A 154 -0.88 -18.86 18.45
CA LEU A 154 -1.93 -19.79 18.90
C LEU A 154 -1.41 -21.24 18.94
N LEU A 155 -0.68 -21.66 17.92
CA LEU A 155 -0.05 -22.99 17.89
C LEU A 155 0.96 -23.16 19.02
N ALA A 156 1.82 -22.14 19.26
CA ALA A 156 2.82 -22.18 20.33
C ALA A 156 2.17 -22.25 21.73
N ILE A 157 1.07 -21.55 21.96
CA ILE A 157 0.27 -21.63 23.20
C ILE A 157 -0.25 -23.05 23.40
N GLY A 158 -0.78 -23.69 22.34
CA GLY A 158 -1.22 -25.06 22.37
C GLY A 158 -0.10 -26.05 22.74
N ILE A 159 1.08 -25.90 22.14
CA ILE A 159 2.28 -26.72 22.44
C ILE A 159 2.73 -26.48 23.88
N PHE A 160 2.77 -25.24 24.34
CA PHE A 160 3.11 -24.91 25.71
C PHE A 160 2.15 -25.59 26.71
N GLY A 161 0.85 -25.57 26.42
CA GLY A 161 -0.17 -26.27 27.19
C GLY A 161 0.07 -27.80 27.25
N THR A 162 0.59 -28.40 26.18
CA THR A 162 0.96 -29.80 26.14
C THR A 162 2.05 -30.12 27.18
N PHE A 163 3.14 -29.35 27.19
CA PHE A 163 4.22 -29.53 28.16
C PHE A 163 3.75 -29.28 29.59
N LEU A 164 2.95 -28.22 29.81
CA LEU A 164 2.43 -27.92 31.12
C LEU A 164 1.54 -29.04 31.66
N GLY A 165 0.66 -29.60 30.85
CA GLY A 165 -0.24 -30.68 31.22
C GLY A 165 0.54 -31.97 31.56
N LEU A 166 1.61 -32.28 30.80
CA LEU A 166 2.49 -33.41 31.10
C LEU A 166 3.25 -33.20 32.41
N VAL A 167 3.83 -32.02 32.63
CA VAL A 167 4.55 -31.71 33.90
C VAL A 167 3.62 -31.85 35.08
N LEU A 168 2.42 -31.33 35.02
CA LEU A 168 1.42 -31.45 36.09
C LEU A 168 0.95 -32.87 36.32
N GLY A 169 0.82 -33.67 35.24
CA GLY A 169 0.48 -35.12 35.37
C GLY A 169 1.61 -35.92 35.99
N LEU A 170 2.86 -35.58 35.70
CA LEU A 170 4.04 -36.29 36.24
C LEU A 170 4.40 -35.85 37.66
N SER A 171 4.14 -34.57 38.02
CA SER A 171 4.53 -34.01 39.32
C SER A 171 3.91 -34.72 40.55
N GLY A 172 2.84 -35.46 40.35
CA GLY A 172 2.14 -36.22 41.40
C GLY A 172 2.52 -37.70 41.44
N LEU A 173 3.52 -38.16 40.64
CA LEU A 173 3.91 -39.57 40.63
C LEU A 173 4.94 -39.87 41.73
N ASP A 174 4.51 -40.68 42.71
CA ASP A 174 5.36 -41.31 43.70
C ASP A 174 5.47 -42.83 43.38
N LEU A 175 6.57 -43.22 42.73
CA LEU A 175 6.78 -44.57 42.25
C LEU A 175 6.85 -45.64 43.39
N SER A 176 6.88 -45.18 44.66
CA SER A 176 6.96 -46.07 45.82
C SER A 176 5.58 -46.48 46.36
N ALA A 177 4.53 -45.79 45.98
CA ALA A 177 3.20 -45.96 46.56
C ALA A 177 2.20 -46.66 45.62
N GLY A 178 2.36 -47.78 45.09
CA GLY A 178 1.53 -48.61 44.21
C GLY A 178 -0.01 -48.29 44.08
N ASP A 179 -0.36 -47.04 44.10
CA ASP A 179 -1.75 -46.56 44.22
C ASP A 179 -2.32 -46.13 42.84
N ASN A 180 -3.56 -46.61 42.52
CA ASN A 180 -4.29 -46.29 41.30
C ASN A 180 -4.59 -44.79 41.12
N SER A 181 -4.52 -44.02 42.23
CA SER A 181 -4.76 -42.55 42.19
C SER A 181 -3.66 -41.83 41.31
N GLN A 182 -2.45 -42.33 41.30
CA GLN A 182 -1.34 -41.78 40.56
C GLN A 182 -1.49 -42.00 39.06
N LEU A 183 -1.97 -43.17 38.64
CA LEU A 183 -2.32 -43.44 37.25
C LEU A 183 -3.41 -42.49 36.74
N ASN A 184 -4.41 -42.19 37.58
CA ASN A 184 -5.46 -41.23 37.27
C ASN A 184 -4.90 -39.79 37.07
N ASN A 185 -3.92 -39.37 37.88
CA ASN A 185 -3.26 -38.06 37.73
C ASN A 185 -2.49 -37.99 36.43
N LEU A 186 -1.77 -39.00 36.04
CA LEU A 186 -1.06 -39.10 34.78
C LEU A 186 -2.02 -39.07 33.59
N ILE A 187 -3.11 -39.82 33.63
CA ILE A 187 -4.16 -39.83 32.60
C ILE A 187 -4.77 -38.44 32.47
N ASN A 188 -5.10 -37.80 33.60
CA ASN A 188 -5.68 -36.45 33.59
C ASN A 188 -4.71 -35.40 33.04
N GLY A 189 -3.42 -35.46 33.42
CA GLY A 189 -2.39 -34.57 32.87
C GLY A 189 -2.22 -34.75 31.37
N THR A 190 -2.20 -36.01 30.90
CA THR A 190 -2.17 -36.31 29.47
C THR A 190 -3.38 -35.80 28.71
N LYS A 191 -4.59 -35.95 29.30
CA LYS A 191 -5.82 -35.39 28.72
C LYS A 191 -5.78 -33.86 28.62
N VAL A 192 -5.25 -33.17 29.65
CA VAL A 192 -5.03 -31.71 29.61
C VAL A 192 -4.10 -31.35 28.47
N SER A 193 -2.96 -32.07 28.36
CA SER A 193 -1.96 -31.83 27.30
C SER A 193 -2.58 -31.91 25.89
N PHE A 194 -3.31 -32.96 25.61
CA PHE A 194 -3.91 -33.16 24.29
C PHE A 194 -5.01 -32.11 24.00
N LEU A 195 -5.86 -31.78 24.96
CA LEU A 195 -6.92 -30.82 24.73
C LEU A 195 -6.42 -29.38 24.52
N THR A 196 -5.42 -28.95 25.29
CA THR A 196 -4.80 -27.62 25.10
C THR A 196 -4.14 -27.50 23.74
N SER A 197 -3.40 -28.52 23.29
CA SER A 197 -2.83 -28.55 21.96
C SER A 197 -3.88 -28.53 20.84
N LEU A 198 -4.97 -29.27 21.04
CA LEU A 198 -6.07 -29.30 20.07
C LEU A 198 -6.76 -27.95 19.92
N TYR A 199 -6.96 -27.20 21.02
CA TYR A 199 -7.52 -25.85 20.98
C TYR A 199 -6.59 -24.88 20.23
N GLY A 200 -5.30 -24.82 20.58
CA GLY A 200 -4.34 -23.98 19.92
C GLY A 200 -4.25 -24.25 18.41
N MET A 201 -4.22 -25.53 18.03
CA MET A 201 -4.20 -25.95 16.62
C MET A 201 -5.50 -25.57 15.89
N TYR A 202 -6.66 -25.78 16.49
CA TYR A 202 -7.96 -25.43 15.92
C TYR A 202 -8.06 -23.93 15.63
N PHE A 203 -7.76 -23.08 16.62
CA PHE A 203 -7.81 -21.63 16.43
C PHE A 203 -6.73 -21.14 15.47
N SER A 204 -5.55 -21.73 15.46
CA SER A 204 -4.48 -21.42 14.49
C SER A 204 -4.94 -21.66 13.05
N ILE A 205 -5.54 -22.81 12.77
CA ILE A 205 -6.08 -23.16 11.44
C ILE A 205 -7.24 -22.21 11.09
N ALA A 206 -8.12 -21.91 12.02
CA ALA A 206 -9.27 -21.03 11.82
C ALA A 206 -8.83 -19.60 11.45
N VAL A 207 -7.86 -19.04 12.19
CA VAL A 207 -7.29 -17.71 11.87
C VAL A 207 -6.61 -17.73 10.50
N SER A 208 -5.78 -18.73 10.21
CA SER A 208 -5.11 -18.85 8.91
C SER A 208 -6.10 -18.89 7.74
N PHE A 209 -7.19 -19.64 7.89
CA PHE A 209 -8.24 -19.72 6.87
C PHE A 209 -8.93 -18.37 6.66
N LEU A 210 -9.33 -17.69 7.74
CA LEU A 210 -9.95 -16.36 7.65
C LEU A 210 -8.99 -15.32 7.03
N MET A 211 -7.71 -15.38 7.39
CA MET A 211 -6.69 -14.50 6.83
C MET A 211 -6.52 -14.67 5.33
N ASN A 212 -6.41 -15.92 4.86
CA ASN A 212 -6.23 -16.19 3.43
C ASN A 212 -7.40 -15.65 2.60
N ILE A 213 -8.63 -15.76 3.09
CA ILE A 213 -9.80 -15.16 2.44
C ILE A 213 -9.67 -13.63 2.39
N HIS A 214 -9.24 -13.02 3.50
CA HIS A 214 -9.08 -11.56 3.57
C HIS A 214 -7.97 -11.05 2.65
N ILE A 215 -6.80 -11.66 2.67
CA ILE A 215 -5.65 -11.26 1.87
C ILE A 215 -5.95 -11.40 0.38
N GLY A 216 -6.53 -12.51 -0.05
CA GLY A 216 -6.88 -12.72 -1.45
C GLY A 216 -7.84 -11.67 -2.02
N ASP A 217 -8.81 -11.21 -1.22
CA ASP A 217 -9.69 -10.11 -1.62
C ASP A 217 -8.93 -8.77 -1.80
N TYR A 218 -7.90 -8.53 -1.00
CA TYR A 218 -7.05 -7.32 -1.12
C TYR A 218 -6.20 -7.37 -2.38
N GLU A 219 -5.48 -8.47 -2.58
CA GLU A 219 -4.64 -8.68 -3.75
C GLU A 219 -5.44 -8.51 -5.05
N GLU A 220 -6.66 -9.06 -5.10
CA GLU A 220 -7.56 -8.88 -6.24
C GLU A 220 -7.92 -7.39 -6.48
N ASN A 221 -8.20 -6.63 -5.43
CA ASN A 221 -8.55 -5.21 -5.55
C ASN A 221 -7.34 -4.35 -5.92
N ILE A 222 -6.15 -4.62 -5.36
CA ILE A 222 -4.90 -3.95 -5.74
C ILE A 222 -4.61 -4.17 -7.22
N LEU A 223 -4.70 -5.42 -7.69
CA LEU A 223 -4.49 -5.75 -9.09
C LEU A 223 -5.47 -5.01 -10.01
N LYS A 224 -6.74 -4.88 -9.60
CA LYS A 224 -7.73 -4.11 -10.36
C LYS A 224 -7.41 -2.62 -10.41
N ILE A 225 -7.00 -2.01 -9.29
CA ILE A 225 -6.58 -0.60 -9.23
C ILE A 225 -5.42 -0.38 -10.20
N LYS A 226 -4.35 -1.16 -10.06
CA LYS A 226 -3.17 -1.09 -10.92
C LYS A 226 -3.53 -1.20 -12.41
N ASN A 227 -4.29 -2.21 -12.79
CA ASN A 227 -4.66 -2.44 -14.19
C ASN A 227 -5.55 -1.31 -14.74
N ASN A 228 -6.47 -0.78 -13.93
CA ASN A 228 -7.32 0.33 -14.34
C ASN A 228 -6.51 1.61 -14.49
N LEU A 229 -5.60 1.93 -13.55
CA LEU A 229 -4.72 3.10 -13.64
C LEU A 229 -3.83 3.02 -14.88
N ASN A 230 -3.12 1.91 -15.09
CA ASN A 230 -2.27 1.72 -16.26
C ASN A 230 -3.03 1.75 -17.60
N ARG A 231 -4.33 1.50 -17.58
CA ARG A 231 -5.17 1.60 -18.77
C ARG A 231 -5.60 3.01 -19.09
N ILE A 232 -5.95 3.81 -18.07
CA ILE A 232 -6.44 5.20 -18.26
C ILE A 232 -5.30 6.22 -18.37
N PHE A 233 -4.18 5.98 -17.69
CA PHE A 233 -2.98 6.81 -17.80
C PHE A 233 -2.00 6.14 -18.78
N LYS A 234 -1.83 6.72 -19.93
CA LYS A 234 -0.82 6.22 -20.88
C LYS A 234 0.59 6.40 -20.30
N GLN A 235 1.38 5.36 -20.37
CA GLN A 235 2.78 5.46 -20.00
C GLN A 235 3.54 6.27 -21.07
N ALA A 236 4.23 7.31 -20.64
CA ALA A 236 5.14 8.01 -21.52
C ALA A 236 6.32 7.08 -21.83
N LEU A 237 6.49 6.73 -23.10
CA LEU A 237 7.65 5.95 -23.50
C LEU A 237 8.90 6.82 -23.31
N PRO A 238 9.98 6.29 -22.72
CA PRO A 238 11.25 7.01 -22.54
C PRO A 238 11.77 7.62 -23.84
N GLU A 239 11.58 6.93 -24.96
CA GLU A 239 11.94 7.38 -26.30
C GLU A 239 11.19 8.65 -26.72
N GLN A 240 9.89 8.76 -26.43
CA GLN A 240 9.10 9.95 -26.72
C GLN A 240 9.54 11.14 -25.86
N SER A 241 9.87 10.91 -24.61
CA SER A 241 10.41 11.93 -23.71
C SER A 241 11.79 12.42 -24.19
N LEU A 242 12.65 11.51 -24.65
CA LEU A 242 13.96 11.85 -25.21
C LEU A 242 13.83 12.66 -26.51
N LEU A 243 12.93 12.28 -27.41
CA LEU A 243 12.67 13.03 -28.66
C LEU A 243 12.13 14.44 -28.37
N LYS A 244 11.31 14.61 -27.32
CA LYS A 244 10.82 15.92 -26.90
C LYS A 244 11.94 16.79 -26.34
N ILE A 245 12.79 16.23 -25.48
CA ILE A 245 14.00 16.92 -24.95
C ILE A 245 14.92 17.32 -26.08
N GLU A 246 15.17 16.44 -27.05
CA GLU A 246 16.00 16.73 -28.22
C GLU A 246 15.42 17.88 -29.04
N LYS A 247 14.11 17.90 -29.27
CA LYS A 247 13.43 18.99 -29.98
C LYS A 247 13.51 20.32 -29.23
N GLU A 248 13.30 20.31 -27.89
CA GLU A 248 13.42 21.51 -27.06
C GLU A 248 14.86 22.02 -26.99
N LEU A 249 15.85 21.14 -26.89
CA LEU A 249 17.27 21.48 -26.99
C LEU A 249 17.63 22.07 -28.37
N GLY A 250 17.06 21.54 -29.44
CA GLY A 250 17.19 22.08 -30.79
C GLY A 250 16.63 23.52 -30.89
N ALA A 251 15.48 23.77 -30.31
CA ALA A 251 14.87 25.10 -30.24
C ALA A 251 15.72 26.07 -29.41
N ILE A 252 16.22 25.69 -28.26
CA ILE A 252 17.13 26.49 -27.41
C ILE A 252 18.40 26.81 -28.16
N LYS A 253 18.98 25.83 -28.87
CA LYS A 253 20.20 26.04 -29.70
C LYS A 253 19.95 27.04 -30.84
N SER A 254 18.80 26.99 -31.49
CA SER A 254 18.44 27.95 -32.54
C SER A 254 18.23 29.38 -31.98
N ILE A 255 17.62 29.51 -30.81
CA ILE A 255 17.46 30.79 -30.11
C ILE A 255 18.83 31.36 -29.72
N ASN A 256 19.70 30.52 -29.17
CA ASN A 256 21.05 30.96 -28.77
C ASN A 256 21.90 31.42 -29.98
N ASN A 257 21.80 30.73 -31.09
CA ASN A 257 22.51 31.11 -32.33
C ASN A 257 21.95 32.42 -32.88
N SER A 258 20.64 32.64 -32.89
CA SER A 258 20.04 33.90 -33.37
C SER A 258 20.38 35.06 -32.44
N MET A 259 20.38 34.84 -31.12
CA MET A 259 20.77 35.85 -30.13
C MET A 259 22.26 36.23 -30.25
N SER A 260 23.13 35.22 -30.41
CA SER A 260 24.58 35.46 -30.63
C SER A 260 24.83 36.25 -31.93
N SER A 261 24.09 35.95 -33.00
CA SER A 261 24.17 36.68 -34.26
C SER A 261 23.68 38.13 -34.15
N ALA A 262 22.58 38.35 -33.40
CA ALA A 262 22.01 39.69 -33.14
C ALA A 262 23.00 40.55 -32.32
N ILE A 263 23.51 39.99 -31.22
CA ILE A 263 24.50 40.66 -30.35
C ILE A 263 25.77 40.98 -31.16
N GLY A 264 26.24 40.02 -31.97
CA GLY A 264 27.41 40.23 -32.82
C GLY A 264 27.23 41.39 -33.81
N LYS A 265 26.06 41.49 -34.46
CA LYS A 265 25.73 42.60 -35.37
C LYS A 265 25.65 43.94 -34.64
N GLU A 266 25.05 43.97 -33.47
CA GLU A 266 24.92 45.17 -32.66
C GLU A 266 26.30 45.65 -32.16
N LEU A 267 27.15 44.72 -31.71
CA LEU A 267 28.52 45.04 -31.30
C LEU A 267 29.35 45.62 -32.43
N ILE A 268 29.24 45.05 -33.63
CA ILE A 268 29.91 45.58 -34.85
C ILE A 268 29.43 46.99 -35.16
N SER A 269 28.11 47.25 -35.06
CA SER A 269 27.56 48.59 -35.33
C SER A 269 28.05 49.64 -34.33
N VAL A 270 28.16 49.25 -33.02
CA VAL A 270 28.71 50.13 -31.99
C VAL A 270 30.18 50.42 -32.21
N ILE A 271 30.98 49.42 -32.57
CA ILE A 271 32.39 49.60 -32.88
C ILE A 271 32.58 50.53 -34.09
N GLN A 272 31.78 50.35 -35.14
CA GLN A 272 31.80 51.22 -36.30
C GLN A 272 31.49 52.68 -35.97
N SER A 273 30.39 52.89 -35.21
CA SER A 273 29.99 54.23 -34.74
C SER A 273 31.09 54.89 -33.86
N TYR A 274 31.75 54.09 -33.00
CA TYR A 274 32.85 54.57 -32.17
C TYR A 274 34.08 54.99 -33.05
N ASN A 275 34.44 54.20 -34.05
CA ASN A 275 35.52 54.48 -34.93
C ASN A 275 35.25 55.75 -35.77
N GLU A 276 34.06 55.91 -36.33
CA GLU A 276 33.64 57.12 -37.06
C GLU A 276 33.67 58.37 -36.15
N THR A 277 33.28 58.22 -34.91
CA THR A 277 33.34 59.32 -33.96
C THR A 277 34.78 59.71 -33.61
N ASN A 278 35.67 58.71 -33.42
CA ASN A 278 37.11 58.93 -33.20
C ASN A 278 37.76 59.60 -34.39
N GLU A 279 37.45 59.17 -35.59
CA GLU A 279 37.99 59.81 -36.81
C GLU A 279 37.61 61.30 -36.94
N LYS A 280 36.34 61.63 -36.59
CA LYS A 280 35.86 63.01 -36.50
C LYS A 280 36.64 63.85 -35.48
N TYR A 281 36.83 63.26 -34.26
CA TYR A 281 37.63 63.92 -33.22
C TYR A 281 39.07 64.11 -33.64
N MET A 282 39.75 63.14 -34.28
CA MET A 282 41.08 63.24 -34.75
C MET A 282 41.22 64.28 -35.84
N LYS A 283 40.30 64.37 -36.79
CA LYS A 283 40.24 65.41 -37.79
C LYS A 283 40.11 66.80 -37.16
N ALA A 284 39.21 67.00 -36.23
CA ALA A 284 39.01 68.28 -35.54
C ALA A 284 40.24 68.70 -34.71
N VAL A 285 40.89 67.76 -34.01
CA VAL A 285 42.16 68.00 -33.30
C VAL A 285 43.24 68.43 -34.26
N THR A 286 43.37 67.72 -35.43
CA THR A 286 44.40 68.02 -36.48
C THR A 286 44.17 69.41 -37.05
N GLU A 287 42.91 69.81 -37.20
CA GLU A 287 42.56 71.16 -37.72
C GLU A 287 42.90 72.30 -36.75
N ILE A 288 42.58 72.07 -35.43
CA ILE A 288 42.93 72.96 -34.35
C ILE A 288 44.48 73.13 -34.22
N VAL A 289 45.22 72.02 -34.32
CA VAL A 289 46.71 72.08 -34.30
C VAL A 289 47.26 72.84 -35.46
N LYS A 290 46.74 72.63 -36.68
CA LYS A 290 47.14 73.43 -37.87
C LYS A 290 46.85 74.89 -37.74
N THR A 291 45.72 75.29 -37.14
CA THR A 291 45.38 76.71 -36.99
C THR A 291 46.18 77.42 -35.91
N ASN A 292 46.75 76.69 -34.92
CA ASN A 292 47.53 77.26 -33.85
C ASN A 292 49.03 77.30 -34.10
N ILE A 293 49.51 76.72 -35.21
CA ILE A 293 50.90 76.66 -35.62
C ILE A 293 51.18 77.65 -36.85
N SER A 294 50.13 78.18 -37.48
CA SER A 294 50.22 79.20 -38.52
C SER A 294 50.04 80.60 -37.85
#